data_75019352aa2353acd63772015c82c7c3
#
_entry.id   75019352aa2353acd63772015c82c7c3
#
_cell.length_a   1.000
_cell.length_b   1.000
_cell.length_c   1.000
_cell.angle_alpha   90.00
_cell.angle_beta   90.00
_cell.angle_gamma   90.00
#
_symmetry.space_group_name_H-M   'P 1'
#
loop_
_entity.id
_entity.type
_entity.pdbx_description
1 polymer ?
#
loop_
_entity_poly.entity_id
_entity_poly.type
_entity_poly.pdbx_seq_one_letter_code
_entity_poly.pdbx_strand_id
1 'polypeptide(L)'
;MKKILDQFVYVGAHDDPEELRRHRVFVLSHLSALVIGSLFAMYCGSYGVEGRYLSLVFTLGVILHSISLGLLYITGRRVPLAVFSGGVYVMQLFVLLYLLGGARAAPTFVWWASMPVMARFMLKDGLTLRLLTGSLFAAALVVGWLEYKGIAWSIYFPESAVPQ
;
A
#
# COMPACT_ATOMS: atom_id res chain seq x y z
N MET A 1 10.75 -21.07 2.63
CA MET A 1 10.13 -19.83 2.15
C MET A 1 9.82 -19.87 0.66
N LYS A 2 10.78 -20.18 -0.25
CA LYS A 2 10.57 -20.23 -1.72
C LYS A 2 9.40 -21.15 -2.11
N LYS A 3 9.34 -22.38 -1.61
CA LYS A 3 8.25 -23.35 -1.88
C LYS A 3 6.86 -22.85 -1.45
N ILE A 4 6.77 -22.06 -0.38
CA ILE A 4 5.49 -21.52 0.09
C ILE A 4 5.02 -20.40 -0.86
N LEU A 5 5.92 -19.52 -1.27
CA LEU A 5 5.58 -18.45 -2.23
C LEU A 5 5.11 -19.03 -3.57
N ASP A 6 5.72 -20.13 -4.03
CA ASP A 6 5.37 -20.77 -5.29
C ASP A 6 3.96 -21.38 -5.31
N GLN A 7 3.36 -21.65 -4.14
CA GLN A 7 1.97 -22.10 -4.04
C GLN A 7 0.95 -21.00 -4.41
N PHE A 8 1.36 -19.74 -4.29
CA PHE A 8 0.51 -18.59 -4.63
C PHE A 8 0.84 -17.98 -6.01
N VAL A 9 1.86 -18.52 -6.68
CA VAL A 9 2.25 -18.04 -8.01
C VAL A 9 1.42 -18.77 -9.06
N TYR A 10 0.93 -18.02 -10.05
CA TYR A 10 0.23 -18.59 -11.17
C TYR A 10 1.12 -19.59 -11.94
N VAL A 11 0.57 -20.74 -12.28
CA VAL A 11 1.32 -21.85 -12.88
C VAL A 11 2.08 -21.44 -14.15
N GLY A 12 1.44 -20.68 -15.04
CA GLY A 12 2.06 -20.21 -16.27
C GLY A 12 3.24 -19.24 -16.10
N ALA A 13 3.49 -18.73 -14.90
CA ALA A 13 4.66 -17.88 -14.63
C ALA A 13 5.94 -18.69 -14.40
N HIS A 14 5.86 -19.99 -14.26
CA HIS A 14 7.03 -20.86 -14.03
C HIS A 14 7.90 -21.05 -15.26
N ASP A 15 7.37 -20.77 -16.46
CA ASP A 15 8.08 -20.94 -17.74
C ASP A 15 9.10 -19.81 -18.00
N ASP A 16 8.93 -18.64 -17.40
CA ASP A 16 9.85 -17.50 -17.48
C ASP A 16 10.41 -17.15 -16.09
N PRO A 17 11.73 -17.33 -15.86
CA PRO A 17 12.35 -17.04 -14.56
C PRO A 17 12.17 -15.59 -14.09
N GLU A 18 12.14 -14.63 -15.00
CA GLU A 18 11.94 -13.21 -14.65
C GLU A 18 10.48 -12.94 -14.28
N GLU A 19 9.54 -13.53 -14.99
CA GLU A 19 8.12 -13.42 -14.67
C GLU A 19 7.81 -14.11 -13.34
N LEU A 20 8.40 -15.27 -13.10
CA LEU A 20 8.33 -15.98 -11.82
C LEU A 20 8.85 -15.11 -10.67
N ARG A 21 10.00 -14.44 -10.87
CA ARG A 21 10.57 -13.53 -9.87
C ARG A 21 9.60 -12.40 -9.56
N ARG A 22 8.99 -11.78 -10.56
CA ARG A 22 8.03 -10.67 -10.40
C ARG A 22 6.75 -11.12 -9.71
N HIS A 23 6.24 -12.31 -10.02
CA HIS A 23 5.10 -12.89 -9.30
C HIS A 23 5.43 -13.13 -7.82
N ARG A 24 6.61 -13.67 -7.51
CA ARG A 24 7.06 -13.86 -6.11
C ARG A 24 7.14 -12.54 -5.35
N VAL A 25 7.67 -11.49 -5.96
CA VAL A 25 7.72 -10.16 -5.34
C VAL A 25 6.31 -9.63 -5.08
N PHE A 26 5.41 -9.77 -6.05
CA PHE A 26 4.00 -9.38 -5.88
C PHE A 26 3.35 -10.14 -4.71
N VAL A 27 3.47 -11.47 -4.68
CA VAL A 27 2.93 -12.31 -3.61
C VAL A 27 3.52 -11.92 -2.26
N LEU A 28 4.83 -11.79 -2.17
CA LEU A 28 5.51 -11.43 -0.92
C LEU A 28 5.05 -10.08 -0.39
N SER A 29 4.94 -9.06 -1.25
CA SER A 29 4.49 -7.73 -0.84
C SER A 29 3.04 -7.74 -0.32
N HIS A 30 2.16 -8.50 -0.97
CA HIS A 30 0.77 -8.62 -0.54
C HIS A 30 0.64 -9.42 0.76
N LEU A 31 1.36 -10.52 0.92
CA LEU A 31 1.39 -11.26 2.18
C LEU A 31 1.92 -10.39 3.33
N SER A 32 2.96 -9.60 3.07
CA SER A 32 3.47 -8.64 4.06
C SER A 32 2.41 -7.58 4.39
N ALA A 33 1.69 -7.06 3.39
CA ALA A 33 0.60 -6.10 3.60
C ALA A 33 -0.55 -6.71 4.42
N LEU A 34 -0.88 -7.99 4.22
CA LEU A 34 -1.89 -8.70 5.01
C LEU A 34 -1.47 -8.80 6.49
N VAL A 35 -0.24 -9.24 6.76
CA VAL A 35 0.24 -9.38 8.14
C VAL A 35 0.33 -8.03 8.83
N ILE A 36 1.03 -7.08 8.22
CA ILE A 36 1.25 -5.74 8.79
C ILE A 36 -0.09 -5.00 8.92
N GLY A 37 -0.92 -5.02 7.88
CA GLY A 37 -2.24 -4.39 7.89
C GLY A 37 -3.15 -4.96 8.98
N SER A 38 -3.16 -6.28 9.18
CA SER A 38 -3.94 -6.91 10.24
C SER A 38 -3.46 -6.51 11.63
N LEU A 39 -2.14 -6.47 11.85
CA LEU A 39 -1.56 -6.03 13.12
C LEU A 39 -1.92 -4.57 13.42
N PHE A 40 -1.83 -3.68 12.41
CA PHE A 40 -2.23 -2.28 12.57
C PHE A 40 -3.74 -2.12 12.76
N ALA A 41 -4.57 -2.90 12.07
CA ALA A 41 -6.02 -2.88 12.28
C ALA A 41 -6.37 -3.24 13.73
N MET A 42 -5.77 -4.30 14.27
CA MET A 42 -5.96 -4.72 15.68
C MET A 42 -5.45 -3.66 16.65
N TYR A 43 -4.24 -3.15 16.43
CA TYR A 43 -3.63 -2.11 17.25
C TYR A 43 -4.50 -0.85 17.28
N CYS A 44 -4.87 -0.31 16.12
CA CYS A 44 -5.73 0.87 16.05
C CYS A 44 -7.09 0.63 16.69
N GLY A 45 -7.69 -0.55 16.50
CA GLY A 45 -8.98 -0.91 17.09
C GLY A 45 -8.98 -0.89 18.62
N SER A 46 -7.81 -1.02 19.25
CA SER A 46 -7.69 -0.93 20.72
C SER A 46 -7.79 0.50 21.28
N TYR A 47 -7.70 1.53 20.43
CA TYR A 47 -7.77 2.95 20.84
C TYR A 47 -9.20 3.53 20.90
N GLY A 48 -10.21 2.72 21.05
CA GLY A 48 -11.59 3.18 21.20
C GLY A 48 -12.20 3.72 19.89
N VAL A 49 -13.05 4.75 20.02
CA VAL A 49 -13.82 5.25 18.86
C VAL A 49 -12.93 5.89 17.80
N GLU A 50 -11.92 6.63 18.22
CA GLU A 50 -11.01 7.35 17.31
C GLU A 50 -10.15 6.37 16.49
N GLY A 51 -9.67 5.30 17.12
CA GLY A 51 -8.91 4.26 16.45
C GLY A 51 -9.73 3.40 15.47
N ARG A 52 -11.07 3.38 15.60
CA ARG A 52 -11.94 2.57 14.73
C ARG A 52 -11.84 2.97 13.26
N TYR A 53 -11.74 4.26 12.95
CA TYR A 53 -11.60 4.72 11.57
C TYR A 53 -10.29 4.24 10.94
N LEU A 54 -9.18 4.32 11.68
CA LEU A 54 -7.90 3.79 11.23
C LEU A 54 -7.94 2.27 11.08
N SER A 55 -8.54 1.58 12.05
CA SER A 55 -8.74 0.12 11.99
C SER A 55 -9.53 -0.27 10.75
N LEU A 56 -10.59 0.45 10.39
CA LEU A 56 -11.37 0.22 9.18
C LEU A 56 -10.53 0.41 7.90
N VAL A 57 -9.70 1.45 7.84
CA VAL A 57 -8.81 1.70 6.69
C VAL A 57 -7.84 0.54 6.49
N PHE A 58 -7.20 0.06 7.57
CA PHE A 58 -6.29 -1.08 7.50
C PHE A 58 -7.04 -2.38 7.15
N THR A 59 -8.21 -2.62 7.74
CA THR A 59 -9.04 -3.80 7.45
C THR A 59 -9.45 -3.83 5.98
N LEU A 60 -9.92 -2.70 5.44
CA LEU A 60 -10.27 -2.60 4.02
C LEU A 60 -9.06 -2.89 3.13
N GLY A 61 -7.88 -2.38 3.49
CA GLY A 61 -6.63 -2.70 2.80
C GLY A 61 -6.31 -4.19 2.80
N VAL A 62 -6.43 -4.84 3.94
CA VAL A 62 -6.24 -6.29 4.07
C VAL A 62 -7.18 -7.04 3.13
N ILE A 63 -8.46 -6.68 3.10
CA ILE A 63 -9.45 -7.29 2.20
C ILE A 63 -9.05 -7.11 0.73
N LEU A 64 -8.72 -5.89 0.32
CA LEU A 64 -8.37 -5.59 -1.08
C LEU A 64 -7.08 -6.28 -1.52
N HIS A 65 -6.07 -6.37 -0.64
CA HIS A 65 -4.86 -7.12 -0.93
C HIS A 65 -5.11 -8.64 -0.99
N SER A 66 -6.02 -9.18 -0.17
CA SER A 66 -6.44 -10.58 -0.25
C SER A 66 -7.14 -10.89 -1.58
N ILE A 67 -8.05 -10.01 -2.02
CA ILE A 67 -8.71 -10.12 -3.32
C ILE A 67 -7.68 -10.10 -4.45
N SER A 68 -6.70 -9.17 -4.40
CA SER A 68 -5.64 -9.08 -5.40
C SER A 68 -4.82 -10.36 -5.50
N LEU A 69 -4.48 -11.00 -4.38
CA LEU A 69 -3.79 -12.29 -4.36
C LEU A 69 -4.64 -13.40 -4.97
N GLY A 70 -5.91 -13.48 -4.59
CA GLY A 70 -6.83 -14.47 -5.15
C GLY A 70 -7.01 -14.31 -6.67
N LEU A 71 -7.17 -13.07 -7.13
CA LEU A 71 -7.26 -12.78 -8.56
C LEU A 71 -5.95 -13.07 -9.30
N LEU A 72 -4.78 -12.81 -8.71
CA LEU A 72 -3.51 -13.20 -9.31
C LEU A 72 -3.42 -14.71 -9.49
N TYR A 73 -3.79 -15.47 -8.47
CA TYR A 73 -3.76 -16.93 -8.50
C TYR A 73 -4.65 -17.49 -9.62
N ILE A 74 -5.84 -16.91 -9.81
CA ILE A 74 -6.81 -17.39 -10.81
C ILE A 74 -6.46 -16.92 -12.22
N THR A 75 -6.04 -15.65 -12.39
CA THR A 75 -5.94 -15.02 -13.71
C THR A 75 -4.52 -14.94 -14.26
N GLY A 76 -3.51 -14.98 -13.40
CA GLY A 76 -2.12 -14.72 -13.75
C GLY A 76 -1.83 -13.29 -14.21
N ARG A 77 -2.84 -12.40 -14.23
CA ARG A 77 -2.72 -11.04 -14.76
C ARG A 77 -2.09 -10.07 -13.75
N ARG A 78 -0.79 -10.20 -13.55
CA ARG A 78 -0.04 -9.42 -12.55
C ARG A 78 -0.08 -7.91 -12.78
N VAL A 79 0.09 -7.43 -14.02
CA VAL A 79 0.22 -5.98 -14.30
C VAL A 79 -1.02 -5.18 -13.88
N PRO A 80 -2.25 -5.51 -14.32
CA PRO A 80 -3.43 -4.77 -13.88
C PRO A 80 -3.65 -4.86 -12.37
N LEU A 81 -3.32 -6.00 -11.75
CA LEU A 81 -3.43 -6.15 -10.30
C LEU A 81 -2.39 -5.33 -9.54
N ALA A 82 -1.17 -5.19 -10.06
CA ALA A 82 -0.15 -4.33 -9.48
C ALA A 82 -0.56 -2.85 -9.55
N VAL A 83 -1.17 -2.41 -10.65
CA VAL A 83 -1.71 -1.05 -10.80
C VAL A 83 -2.88 -0.83 -9.83
N PHE A 84 -3.82 -1.77 -9.76
CA PHE A 84 -4.94 -1.71 -8.82
C PHE A 84 -4.47 -1.63 -7.38
N SER A 85 -3.59 -2.54 -6.95
CA SER A 85 -3.05 -2.56 -5.58
C SER A 85 -2.23 -1.30 -5.27
N GLY A 86 -1.50 -0.78 -6.25
CA GLY A 86 -0.80 0.50 -6.13
C GLY A 86 -1.78 1.66 -5.88
N GLY A 87 -2.89 1.71 -6.62
CA GLY A 87 -3.96 2.68 -6.43
C GLY A 87 -4.61 2.59 -5.05
N VAL A 88 -4.91 1.38 -4.59
CA VAL A 88 -5.42 1.11 -3.23
C VAL A 88 -4.46 1.64 -2.17
N TYR A 89 -3.19 1.35 -2.32
CA TYR A 89 -2.16 1.79 -1.39
C TYR A 89 -2.03 3.32 -1.34
N VAL A 90 -2.02 3.98 -2.49
CA VAL A 90 -2.00 5.46 -2.57
C VAL A 90 -3.23 6.05 -1.87
N MET A 91 -4.42 5.51 -2.15
CA MET A 91 -5.65 5.97 -1.51
C MET A 91 -5.61 5.78 0.02
N GLN A 92 -5.11 4.63 0.49
CA GLN A 92 -4.92 4.40 1.93
C GLN A 92 -3.96 5.41 2.55
N LEU A 93 -2.84 5.73 1.89
CA LEU A 93 -1.89 6.73 2.38
C LEU A 93 -2.54 8.11 2.48
N PHE A 94 -3.36 8.52 1.51
CA PHE A 94 -4.10 9.78 1.60
C PHE A 94 -5.07 9.82 2.77
N VAL A 95 -5.84 8.74 2.97
CA VAL A 95 -6.78 8.64 4.10
C VAL A 95 -6.02 8.65 5.41
N LEU A 96 -4.90 7.94 5.52
CA LEU A 96 -4.06 7.94 6.71
C LEU A 96 -3.46 9.33 7.00
N LEU A 97 -2.96 10.03 5.97
CA LEU A 97 -2.50 11.42 6.12
C LEU A 97 -3.60 12.32 6.65
N TYR A 98 -4.81 12.22 6.09
CA TYR A 98 -5.96 12.99 6.54
C TYR A 98 -6.32 12.69 8.00
N LEU A 99 -6.41 11.41 8.37
CA LEU A 99 -6.77 11.00 9.73
C LEU A 99 -5.69 11.31 10.77
N LEU A 100 -4.41 11.29 10.39
CA LEU A 100 -3.28 11.52 11.29
C LEU A 100 -2.84 13.00 11.38
N GLY A 101 -3.50 13.91 10.68
CA GLY A 101 -3.18 15.33 10.76
C GLY A 101 -2.07 15.81 9.83
N GLY A 102 -1.88 15.11 8.71
CA GLY A 102 -0.97 15.50 7.65
C GLY A 102 0.42 14.85 7.71
N ALA A 103 1.29 15.25 6.78
CA ALA A 103 2.61 14.62 6.62
C ALA A 103 3.57 14.92 7.79
N ARG A 104 3.37 16.02 8.49
CA ARG A 104 4.20 16.39 9.66
C ARG A 104 3.95 15.48 10.86
N ALA A 105 2.72 14.98 11.02
CA ALA A 105 2.33 14.15 12.14
C ALA A 105 2.59 12.66 11.90
N ALA A 106 2.80 12.24 10.66
CA ALA A 106 2.87 10.83 10.32
C ALA A 106 4.14 10.49 9.51
N PRO A 107 4.89 9.44 9.89
CA PRO A 107 6.03 8.95 9.10
C PRO A 107 5.60 8.30 7.77
N THR A 108 4.38 8.55 7.34
CA THR A 108 3.78 7.99 6.11
C THR A 108 4.55 8.37 4.85
N PHE A 109 5.31 9.46 4.86
CA PHE A 109 6.18 9.88 3.75
C PHE A 109 7.22 8.83 3.38
N VAL A 110 7.72 8.07 4.36
CA VAL A 110 8.66 6.97 4.12
C VAL A 110 8.02 5.88 3.26
N TRP A 111 6.74 5.61 3.47
CA TRP A 111 5.99 4.64 2.67
C TRP A 111 5.77 5.09 1.23
N TRP A 112 5.61 6.40 0.99
CA TRP A 112 5.53 6.94 -0.36
C TRP A 112 6.82 6.70 -1.16
N ALA A 113 7.97 6.86 -0.52
CA ALA A 113 9.27 6.59 -1.14
C ALA A 113 9.48 5.11 -1.49
N SER A 114 8.87 4.20 -0.76
CA SER A 114 8.97 2.76 -1.04
C SER A 114 8.19 2.31 -2.27
N MET A 115 7.12 3.03 -2.66
CA MET A 115 6.23 2.66 -3.76
C MET A 115 6.91 2.58 -5.14
N PRO A 116 7.70 3.57 -5.59
CA PRO A 116 8.42 3.48 -6.86
C PRO A 116 9.36 2.28 -6.91
N VAL A 117 10.01 1.97 -5.79
CA VAL A 117 10.91 0.81 -5.67
C VAL A 117 10.12 -0.49 -5.83
N MET A 118 9.02 -0.64 -5.11
CA MET A 118 8.16 -1.82 -5.22
C MET A 118 7.56 -1.95 -6.62
N ALA A 119 7.09 -0.85 -7.21
CA ALA A 119 6.57 -0.83 -8.57
C ALA A 119 7.63 -1.29 -9.58
N ARG A 120 8.89 -0.89 -9.41
CA ARG A 120 10.02 -1.31 -10.25
C ARG A 120 10.23 -2.82 -10.21
N PHE A 121 10.12 -3.44 -9.05
CA PHE A 121 10.26 -4.88 -8.90
C PHE A 121 9.08 -5.67 -9.47
N MET A 122 7.86 -5.11 -9.42
CA MET A 122 6.64 -5.76 -9.88
C MET A 122 6.38 -5.56 -11.38
N LEU A 123 6.73 -4.40 -11.93
CA LEU A 123 6.43 -4.01 -13.30
C LEU A 123 7.72 -4.05 -14.14
N LYS A 124 7.57 -4.38 -15.43
CA LYS A 124 8.66 -4.13 -16.39
C LYS A 124 8.81 -2.63 -16.62
N ASP A 125 10.00 -2.21 -17.08
CA ASP A 125 10.18 -0.86 -17.60
C ASP A 125 9.15 -0.57 -18.69
N GLY A 126 8.50 0.56 -18.58
CA GLY A 126 7.50 0.94 -19.55
C GLY A 126 6.67 2.13 -19.09
N LEU A 127 5.69 2.49 -19.90
CA LEU A 127 4.79 3.60 -19.65
C LEU A 127 4.05 3.46 -18.31
N THR A 128 3.58 2.26 -17.98
CA THR A 128 2.85 1.99 -16.73
C THR A 128 3.67 2.32 -15.49
N LEU A 129 4.95 1.92 -15.46
CA LEU A 129 5.85 2.23 -14.34
C LEU A 129 6.10 3.74 -14.24
N ARG A 130 6.33 4.40 -15.38
CA ARG A 130 6.56 5.87 -15.42
C ARG A 130 5.32 6.64 -14.97
N LEU A 131 4.14 6.26 -15.43
CA LEU A 131 2.88 6.89 -15.04
C LEU A 131 2.60 6.69 -13.55
N LEU A 132 2.78 5.47 -13.02
CA LEU A 132 2.59 5.21 -11.59
C LEU A 132 3.58 6.02 -10.74
N THR A 133 4.86 6.02 -11.10
CA THR A 133 5.87 6.79 -10.37
C THR A 133 5.61 8.30 -10.47
N GLY A 134 5.26 8.80 -11.66
CA GLY A 134 4.91 10.21 -11.87
C GLY A 134 3.67 10.64 -11.09
N SER A 135 2.63 9.81 -11.04
CA SER A 135 1.41 10.11 -10.26
C SER A 135 1.68 10.14 -8.76
N LEU A 136 2.53 9.25 -8.25
CA LEU A 136 2.97 9.27 -6.86
C LEU A 136 3.72 10.55 -6.52
N PHE A 137 4.63 10.97 -7.40
CA PHE A 137 5.39 12.21 -7.22
C PHE A 137 4.49 13.44 -7.26
N ALA A 138 3.55 13.49 -8.21
CA ALA A 138 2.56 14.55 -8.31
C ALA A 138 1.67 14.59 -7.05
N ALA A 139 1.22 13.44 -6.54
CA ALA A 139 0.44 13.35 -5.32
C ALA A 139 1.22 13.88 -4.10
N ALA A 140 2.52 13.54 -3.98
CA ALA A 140 3.36 14.05 -2.90
C ALA A 140 3.54 15.59 -2.98
N LEU A 141 3.70 16.14 -4.19
CA LEU A 141 3.78 17.58 -4.40
C LEU A 141 2.46 18.28 -4.03
N VAL A 142 1.31 17.69 -4.38
CA VAL A 142 -0.01 18.23 -4.02
C VAL A 142 -0.17 18.25 -2.50
N VAL A 143 0.17 17.17 -1.80
CA VAL A 143 0.13 17.13 -0.33
C VAL A 143 1.02 18.19 0.29
N GLY A 144 2.26 18.31 -0.17
CA GLY A 144 3.18 19.34 0.32
C GLY A 144 2.70 20.77 0.05
N TRP A 145 2.06 21.00 -1.11
CA TRP A 145 1.48 22.30 -1.43
C TRP A 145 0.26 22.63 -0.55
N LEU A 146 -0.62 21.66 -0.30
CA LEU A 146 -1.77 21.83 0.60
C LEU A 146 -1.31 22.18 2.02
N GLU A 147 -0.30 21.48 2.53
CA GLU A 147 0.29 21.79 3.84
C GLU A 147 0.95 23.17 3.87
N TYR A 148 1.68 23.55 2.81
CA TYR A 148 2.26 24.88 2.68
C TYR A 148 1.20 25.98 2.72
N LYS A 149 0.03 25.75 2.11
CA LYS A 149 -1.12 26.67 2.13
C LYS A 149 -1.86 26.69 3.48
N GLY A 150 -1.42 25.91 4.45
CA GLY A 150 -2.04 25.88 5.77
C GLY A 150 -3.42 25.20 5.78
N ILE A 151 -3.71 24.33 4.83
CA ILE A 151 -4.94 23.55 4.82
C ILE A 151 -4.87 22.61 6.01
N ALA A 152 -5.79 22.82 6.95
CA ALA A 152 -5.88 22.01 8.16
C ALA A 152 -6.31 20.59 7.82
N TRP A 153 -5.51 19.60 8.20
CA TRP A 153 -5.87 18.19 8.17
C TRP A 153 -6.68 17.86 9.43
N SER A 154 -7.67 17.01 9.31
CA SER A 154 -8.42 16.53 10.47
C SER A 154 -7.50 15.74 11.39
N ILE A 155 -7.39 16.17 12.64
CA ILE A 155 -6.64 15.45 13.68
C ILE A 155 -7.67 14.64 14.46
N TYR A 156 -7.66 13.33 14.26
CA TYR A 156 -8.52 12.38 14.98
C TYR A 156 -7.83 11.77 16.22
N PHE A 157 -6.51 11.95 16.33
CA PHE A 157 -5.78 11.53 17.53
C PHE A 157 -5.55 12.72 18.45
N PRO A 158 -5.87 12.61 19.76
CA PRO A 158 -5.50 13.62 20.72
C PRO A 158 -3.97 13.74 20.78
N GLU A 159 -3.47 14.96 20.97
CA GLU A 159 -2.02 15.26 21.06
C GLU A 159 -1.29 14.37 22.09
N SER A 160 -2.01 13.90 23.12
CA SER A 160 -1.50 12.98 24.15
C SER A 160 -1.21 11.56 23.64
N ALA A 161 -1.70 11.18 22.46
CA ALA A 161 -1.47 9.85 21.87
C ALA A 161 -0.29 9.83 20.88
N VAL A 162 0.28 10.99 20.56
CA VAL A 162 1.47 11.09 19.71
C VAL A 162 2.69 10.97 20.62
N PRO A 163 3.55 9.94 20.46
CA PRO A 163 4.81 9.86 21.18
C PRO A 163 5.65 11.12 20.87
N GLN A 164 6.00 11.86 21.93
CA GLN A 164 6.93 12.99 21.81
C GLN A 164 8.35 12.52 21.48
#